data_687cc55e1e6fcf6ac26ee0bf66463c70
#
_entry.id   687cc55e1e6fcf6ac26ee0bf66463c70
#
_cell.length_a   1.000
_cell.length_b   1.000
_cell.length_c   1.000
_cell.angle_alpha   90.00
_cell.angle_beta   90.00
_cell.angle_gamma   90.00
#
_symmetry.space_group_name_H-M   'P 1'
#
loop_
_entity.id
_entity.type
_entity.pdbx_description
1 polymer ?
#
loop_
_entity_poly.entity_id
_entity_poly.type
_entity_poly.pdbx_seq_one_letter_code
_entity_poly.pdbx_strand_id
1 'polypeptide(L)'
;NPLILAKELATLDQLSGGRVELGLGVGWLKEEFEALGVPWERRGARNDEYIDAMRALWAGPHAEFHGEFVDFEPATCSPRPVNGNIPILVGGDTPAAIRRAVRLADGYFPGEGDIERLRALIKKVHEGCEAEARDPASLEINAMFGAQMMDPEAGVAEMREAGVGRMMIPACFFA
;
A
#
# COMPACT_ATOMS: atom_id res chain seq x y z
N ASN A 1 -7.96 5.44 -12.91
CA ASN A 1 -9.05 4.45 -12.96
C ASN A 1 -8.54 3.10 -12.46
N PRO A 2 -9.17 2.48 -11.44
CA PRO A 2 -8.65 1.26 -10.81
C PRO A 2 -8.64 0.05 -11.75
N LEU A 3 -9.56 -0.03 -12.73
CA LEU A 3 -9.60 -1.13 -13.69
C LEU A 3 -8.38 -1.10 -14.63
N ILE A 4 -7.99 0.11 -15.08
CA ILE A 4 -6.80 0.29 -15.91
C ILE A 4 -5.54 -0.06 -15.10
N LEU A 5 -5.42 0.50 -13.90
CA LEU A 5 -4.30 0.23 -13.01
C LEU A 5 -4.18 -1.26 -12.66
N ALA A 6 -5.29 -1.93 -12.35
CA ALA A 6 -5.30 -3.37 -12.08
C ALA A 6 -4.75 -4.19 -13.26
N LYS A 7 -5.11 -3.80 -14.50
CA LYS A 7 -4.65 -4.43 -15.73
C LYS A 7 -3.16 -4.20 -15.97
N GLU A 8 -2.69 -2.97 -15.79
CA GLU A 8 -1.28 -2.60 -15.95
C GLU A 8 -0.41 -3.36 -14.94
N LEU A 9 -0.81 -3.36 -13.67
CA LEU A 9 -0.10 -4.06 -12.61
C LEU A 9 -0.05 -5.57 -12.86
N ALA A 10 -1.17 -6.18 -13.26
CA ALA A 10 -1.20 -7.61 -13.58
C ALA A 10 -0.30 -7.98 -14.77
N THR A 11 -0.20 -7.09 -15.76
CA THR A 11 0.71 -7.27 -16.89
C THR A 11 2.17 -7.18 -16.46
N LEU A 12 2.52 -6.16 -15.64
CA LEU A 12 3.86 -6.03 -15.06
C LEU A 12 4.22 -7.21 -14.17
N ASP A 13 3.25 -7.71 -13.41
CA ASP A 13 3.45 -8.84 -12.52
C ASP A 13 3.79 -10.11 -13.31
N GLN A 14 3.11 -10.37 -14.41
CA GLN A 14 3.46 -11.46 -15.33
C GLN A 14 4.87 -11.29 -15.91
N LEU A 15 5.23 -10.09 -16.36
CA LEU A 15 6.56 -9.81 -16.92
C LEU A 15 7.68 -9.93 -15.87
N SER A 16 7.38 -9.61 -14.62
CA SER A 16 8.33 -9.71 -13.52
C SER A 16 8.40 -11.10 -12.88
N GLY A 17 7.47 -12.00 -13.21
CA GLY A 17 7.37 -13.32 -12.57
C GLY A 17 6.87 -13.25 -11.13
N GLY A 18 5.87 -12.40 -10.86
CA GLY A 18 5.21 -12.30 -9.55
C GLY A 18 5.94 -11.44 -8.52
N ARG A 19 6.72 -10.42 -8.96
CA ARG A 19 7.52 -9.56 -8.09
C ARG A 19 6.96 -8.16 -7.88
N VAL A 20 5.76 -7.87 -8.41
CA VAL A 20 5.14 -6.54 -8.29
C VAL A 20 4.53 -6.37 -6.91
N GLU A 21 4.73 -5.20 -6.33
CA GLU A 21 4.02 -4.70 -5.16
C GLU A 21 3.51 -3.29 -5.45
N LEU A 22 2.33 -2.97 -4.98
CA LEU A 22 1.71 -1.66 -5.18
C LEU A 22 1.83 -0.82 -3.92
N GLY A 23 2.66 0.23 -3.94
CA GLY A 23 2.64 1.30 -2.94
C GLY A 23 1.50 2.28 -3.22
N LEU A 24 0.63 2.52 -2.26
CA LEU A 24 -0.60 3.26 -2.45
C LEU A 24 -0.77 4.36 -1.40
N GLY A 25 -0.94 5.60 -1.87
CA GLY A 25 -1.28 6.77 -1.08
C GLY A 25 -2.54 7.45 -1.62
N VAL A 26 -3.21 8.24 -0.78
CA VAL A 26 -4.44 8.95 -1.17
C VAL A 26 -4.18 10.28 -1.89
N GLY A 27 -2.91 10.68 -2.06
CA GLY A 27 -2.54 12.00 -2.58
C GLY A 27 -2.69 13.14 -1.57
N TRP A 28 -1.86 14.16 -1.71
CA TRP A 28 -1.80 15.32 -0.81
C TRP A 28 -1.91 16.67 -1.53
N LEU A 29 -1.67 16.71 -2.84
CA LEU A 29 -1.65 17.92 -3.63
C LEU A 29 -2.98 18.10 -4.37
N LYS A 30 -3.78 19.07 -3.93
CA LYS A 30 -5.13 19.31 -4.45
C LYS A 30 -5.12 19.69 -5.94
N GLU A 31 -4.12 20.44 -6.35
CA GLU A 31 -3.94 20.91 -7.72
C GLU A 31 -3.77 19.76 -8.73
N GLU A 32 -3.17 18.65 -8.31
CA GLU A 32 -3.09 17.44 -9.15
C GLU A 32 -4.46 16.82 -9.37
N PHE A 33 -5.30 16.77 -8.33
CA PHE A 33 -6.68 16.28 -8.45
C PHE A 33 -7.49 17.15 -9.40
N GLU A 34 -7.35 18.46 -9.31
CA GLU A 34 -8.02 19.43 -10.20
C GLU A 34 -7.55 19.24 -11.65
N ALA A 35 -6.26 19.11 -11.88
CA ALA A 35 -5.67 18.87 -13.20
C ALA A 35 -6.13 17.55 -13.85
N LEU A 36 -6.35 16.52 -13.03
CA LEU A 36 -6.81 15.21 -13.48
C LEU A 36 -8.34 15.11 -13.57
N GLY A 37 -9.08 16.15 -13.17
CA GLY A 37 -10.55 16.12 -13.12
C GLY A 37 -11.10 15.13 -12.09
N VAL A 38 -10.33 14.80 -11.04
CA VAL A 38 -10.73 13.88 -9.97
C VAL A 38 -11.16 14.69 -8.75
N PRO A 39 -12.35 14.47 -8.17
CA PRO A 39 -12.77 15.18 -6.97
C PRO A 39 -11.81 14.96 -5.80
N TRP A 40 -11.39 16.06 -5.16
CA TRP A 40 -10.55 16.04 -3.96
C TRP A 40 -11.26 15.44 -2.76
N GLU A 41 -12.55 15.74 -2.65
CA GLU A 41 -13.40 15.29 -1.55
C GLU A 41 -13.52 13.77 -1.55
N ARG A 42 -13.56 13.21 -0.34
CA ARG A 42 -13.71 11.77 -0.10
C ARG A 42 -12.66 10.89 -0.81
N ARG A 43 -11.49 11.46 -1.16
CA ARG A 43 -10.41 10.72 -1.81
C ARG A 43 -9.97 9.47 -1.03
N GLY A 44 -10.07 9.50 0.31
CA GLY A 44 -9.79 8.34 1.15
C GLY A 44 -10.78 7.19 0.92
N ALA A 45 -12.09 7.47 0.96
CA ALA A 45 -13.13 6.46 0.71
C ALA A 45 -13.05 5.93 -0.72
N ARG A 46 -12.79 6.81 -1.70
CA ARG A 46 -12.57 6.40 -3.09
C ARG A 46 -11.36 5.48 -3.24
N ASN A 47 -10.27 5.77 -2.52
CA ASN A 47 -9.07 4.93 -2.53
C ASN A 47 -9.34 3.55 -1.92
N ASP A 48 -10.12 3.48 -0.83
CA ASP A 48 -10.52 2.22 -0.21
C ASP A 48 -11.29 1.35 -1.20
N GLU A 49 -12.28 1.93 -1.88
CA GLU A 49 -13.08 1.23 -2.89
C GLU A 49 -12.25 0.83 -4.13
N TYR A 50 -11.25 1.63 -4.52
CA TYR A 50 -10.32 1.29 -5.60
C TYR A 50 -9.49 0.05 -5.28
N ILE A 51 -9.08 -0.13 -4.02
CA ILE A 51 -8.38 -1.34 -3.56
C ILE A 51 -9.29 -2.56 -3.72
N ASP A 52 -10.52 -2.47 -3.25
CA ASP A 52 -11.50 -3.56 -3.31
C ASP A 52 -11.84 -3.93 -4.75
N ALA A 53 -12.05 -2.94 -5.62
CA ALA A 53 -12.32 -3.14 -7.04
C ALA A 53 -11.15 -3.81 -7.79
N MET A 54 -9.90 -3.42 -7.51
CA MET A 54 -8.72 -4.08 -8.08
C MET A 54 -8.62 -5.53 -7.62
N ARG A 55 -8.84 -5.81 -6.34
CA ARG A 55 -8.83 -7.17 -5.80
C ARG A 55 -9.94 -8.03 -6.39
N ALA A 56 -11.13 -7.49 -6.57
CA ALA A 56 -12.22 -8.19 -7.24
C ALA A 56 -11.82 -8.60 -8.67
N LEU A 57 -11.20 -7.69 -9.43
CA LEU A 57 -10.71 -7.99 -10.79
C LEU A 57 -9.63 -9.06 -10.84
N TRP A 58 -8.76 -9.13 -9.83
CA TRP A 58 -7.71 -10.15 -9.77
C TRP A 58 -8.20 -11.50 -9.28
N ALA A 59 -9.29 -11.55 -8.52
CA ALA A 59 -9.80 -12.77 -7.89
C ALA A 59 -10.27 -13.83 -8.91
N GLY A 60 -10.81 -13.42 -10.07
CA GLY A 60 -11.32 -14.40 -11.04
C GLY A 60 -11.77 -13.81 -12.36
N PRO A 61 -12.18 -14.67 -13.30
CA PRO A 61 -12.91 -14.24 -14.50
C PRO A 61 -14.32 -13.78 -14.11
N HIS A 62 -14.88 -12.89 -14.92
CA HIS A 62 -16.24 -12.35 -14.72
C HIS A 62 -16.41 -11.64 -13.37
N ALA A 63 -15.37 -10.91 -12.92
CA ALA A 63 -15.45 -10.07 -11.76
C ALA A 63 -16.45 -8.93 -11.97
N GLU A 64 -17.25 -8.66 -10.96
CA GLU A 64 -18.17 -7.52 -10.91
C GLU A 64 -17.92 -6.75 -9.62
N PHE A 65 -18.23 -5.47 -9.62
CA PHE A 65 -18.07 -4.63 -8.41
C PHE A 65 -19.09 -3.48 -8.46
N HIS A 66 -19.85 -3.32 -7.38
CA HIS A 66 -20.91 -2.33 -7.26
C HIS A 66 -20.68 -1.47 -6.04
N GLY A 67 -19.93 -0.38 -6.22
CA GLY A 67 -19.59 0.59 -5.18
C GLY A 67 -20.15 1.97 -5.47
N GLU A 68 -19.76 2.93 -4.67
CA GLU A 68 -20.16 4.32 -4.85
C GLU A 68 -19.30 5.04 -5.90
N PHE A 69 -17.99 4.74 -5.92
CA PHE A 69 -16.99 5.38 -6.79
C PHE A 69 -16.59 4.50 -7.97
N VAL A 70 -16.82 3.22 -7.86
CA VAL A 70 -16.51 2.23 -8.90
C VAL A 70 -17.71 1.31 -9.05
N ASP A 71 -18.18 1.21 -10.28
CA ASP A 71 -19.26 0.30 -10.65
C ASP A 71 -18.92 -0.32 -12.00
N PHE A 72 -18.93 -1.64 -12.10
CA PHE A 72 -18.72 -2.33 -13.37
C PHE A 72 -19.39 -3.70 -13.40
N GLU A 73 -19.99 -3.98 -14.55
CA GLU A 73 -20.56 -5.26 -14.93
C GLU A 73 -19.45 -6.32 -15.12
N PRO A 74 -19.79 -7.61 -15.20
CA PRO A 74 -18.80 -8.68 -15.29
C PRO A 74 -17.69 -8.41 -16.30
N ALA A 75 -16.47 -8.27 -15.80
CA ALA A 75 -15.27 -8.00 -16.57
C ALA A 75 -14.18 -9.03 -16.26
N THR A 76 -13.24 -9.19 -17.17
CA THR A 76 -12.12 -10.12 -17.01
C THR A 76 -10.79 -9.36 -17.11
N CYS A 77 -9.97 -9.44 -16.07
CA CYS A 77 -8.58 -9.00 -16.12
C CYS A 77 -7.71 -10.12 -16.70
N SER A 78 -7.18 -9.93 -17.92
CA SER A 78 -6.26 -10.87 -18.56
C SER A 78 -5.04 -10.12 -19.10
N PRO A 79 -3.78 -10.48 -18.68
CA PRO A 79 -3.50 -11.54 -17.73
C PRO A 79 -3.97 -11.20 -16.31
N ARG A 80 -4.06 -12.20 -15.44
CA ARG A 80 -4.19 -12.05 -14.00
C ARG A 80 -2.81 -12.01 -13.35
N PRO A 81 -2.68 -11.50 -12.11
CA PRO A 81 -1.44 -11.63 -11.35
C PRO A 81 -0.97 -13.08 -11.22
N VAL A 82 0.34 -13.30 -11.21
CA VAL A 82 0.97 -14.64 -11.13
C VAL A 82 0.44 -15.44 -9.93
N ASN A 83 0.35 -14.79 -8.78
CA ASN A 83 -0.11 -15.39 -7.53
C ASN A 83 -1.61 -15.11 -7.24
N GLY A 84 -2.37 -14.63 -8.23
CA GLY A 84 -3.79 -14.31 -8.08
C GLY A 84 -4.09 -13.00 -7.35
N ASN A 85 -3.08 -12.35 -6.78
CA ASN A 85 -3.16 -11.05 -6.11
C ASN A 85 -1.82 -10.32 -6.21
N ILE A 86 -1.84 -8.99 -6.06
CA ILE A 86 -0.64 -8.15 -5.94
C ILE A 86 -0.66 -7.54 -4.55
N PRO A 87 0.42 -7.68 -3.75
CA PRO A 87 0.49 -7.07 -2.44
C PRO A 87 0.33 -5.55 -2.51
N ILE A 88 -0.48 -4.99 -1.63
CA ILE A 88 -0.75 -3.56 -1.53
C ILE A 88 -0.17 -3.01 -0.23
N LEU A 89 0.75 -2.06 -0.36
CA LEU A 89 1.36 -1.33 0.75
C LEU A 89 0.67 0.02 0.87
N VAL A 90 0.03 0.31 2.00
CA VAL A 90 -0.61 1.61 2.23
C VAL A 90 0.34 2.55 2.94
N GLY A 91 0.49 3.75 2.39
CA GLY A 91 1.33 4.82 2.91
C GLY A 91 0.60 5.85 3.75
N GLY A 92 1.37 6.55 4.60
CA GLY A 92 0.95 7.71 5.37
C GLY A 92 0.89 7.47 6.89
N ASP A 93 0.93 8.57 7.64
CA ASP A 93 1.05 8.61 9.11
C ASP A 93 -0.23 9.04 9.83
N THR A 94 -1.28 9.38 9.08
CA THR A 94 -2.55 9.81 9.64
C THR A 94 -3.35 8.65 10.24
N PRO A 95 -4.24 8.91 11.21
CA PRO A 95 -5.13 7.87 11.75
C PRO A 95 -5.99 7.18 10.66
N ALA A 96 -6.34 7.92 9.59
CA ALA A 96 -7.09 7.36 8.46
C ALA A 96 -6.23 6.41 7.61
N ALA A 97 -4.95 6.74 7.40
CA ALA A 97 -4.00 5.87 6.69
C ALA A 97 -3.75 4.58 7.49
N ILE A 98 -3.54 4.69 8.80
CA ILE A 98 -3.36 3.53 9.69
C ILE A 98 -4.58 2.61 9.63
N ARG A 99 -5.80 3.15 9.80
CA ARG A 99 -7.03 2.34 9.67
C ARG A 99 -7.15 1.64 8.32
N ARG A 100 -6.78 2.33 7.23
CA ARG A 100 -6.78 1.74 5.88
C ARG A 100 -5.77 0.61 5.78
N ALA A 101 -4.55 0.80 6.26
CA ALA A 101 -3.52 -0.23 6.27
C ALA A 101 -3.99 -1.46 7.04
N VAL A 102 -4.52 -1.27 8.24
CA VAL A 102 -5.04 -2.35 9.10
C VAL A 102 -6.16 -3.14 8.42
N ARG A 103 -7.07 -2.47 7.73
CA ARG A 103 -8.25 -3.12 7.13
C ARG A 103 -8.01 -3.70 5.75
N LEU A 104 -7.20 -3.03 4.92
CA LEU A 104 -7.17 -3.29 3.49
C LEU A 104 -5.79 -3.65 2.93
N ALA A 105 -4.69 -3.42 3.65
CA ALA A 105 -3.36 -3.59 3.07
C ALA A 105 -2.70 -4.92 3.42
N ASP A 106 -1.73 -5.30 2.62
CA ASP A 106 -0.80 -6.42 2.88
C ASP A 106 0.47 -5.91 3.58
N GLY A 107 0.73 -4.59 3.49
CA GLY A 107 1.83 -3.94 4.19
C GLY A 107 1.56 -2.47 4.48
N TYR A 108 2.39 -1.88 5.35
CA TYR A 108 2.32 -0.49 5.76
C TYR A 108 3.65 0.22 5.52
N PHE A 109 3.60 1.40 4.92
CA PHE A 109 4.75 2.25 4.65
C PHE A 109 4.49 3.69 5.11
N PRO A 110 4.83 4.06 6.35
CA PRO A 110 4.55 5.38 6.90
C PRO A 110 5.28 6.53 6.19
N GLY A 111 6.36 6.26 5.47
CA GLY A 111 7.21 7.31 4.88
C GLY A 111 8.06 8.06 5.91
N GLU A 112 8.13 7.53 7.13
CA GLU A 112 8.87 8.12 8.24
C GLU A 112 10.29 7.53 8.34
N GLY A 113 11.27 8.36 8.62
CA GLY A 113 12.66 7.97 8.79
C GLY A 113 13.18 8.16 10.22
N ASP A 114 12.47 8.89 11.07
CA ASP A 114 12.79 9.02 12.50
C ASP A 114 12.31 7.76 13.22
N ILE A 115 13.25 7.12 13.94
CA ILE A 115 12.99 5.81 14.54
C ILE A 115 11.95 5.86 15.68
N GLU A 116 11.93 6.90 16.47
CA GLU A 116 10.98 7.02 17.58
C GLU A 116 9.55 7.23 17.08
N ARG A 117 9.40 8.06 16.03
CA ARG A 117 8.12 8.23 15.35
C ARG A 117 7.67 6.95 14.67
N LEU A 118 8.59 6.24 14.04
CA LEU A 118 8.33 4.97 13.39
C LEU A 118 7.82 3.93 14.40
N ARG A 119 8.50 3.77 15.56
CA ARG A 119 8.06 2.90 16.66
C ARG A 119 6.63 3.26 17.13
N ALA A 120 6.35 4.55 17.27
CA ALA A 120 5.03 5.03 17.68
C ALA A 120 3.93 4.72 16.64
N LEU A 121 4.26 4.80 15.34
CA LEU A 121 3.33 4.45 14.26
C LEU A 121 3.09 2.93 14.19
N ILE A 122 4.14 2.13 14.28
CA ILE A 122 4.05 0.66 14.30
C ILE A 122 3.18 0.20 15.48
N LYS A 123 3.38 0.77 16.66
CA LYS A 123 2.53 0.48 17.82
C LYS A 123 1.05 0.74 17.53
N LYS A 124 0.71 1.89 16.92
CA LYS A 124 -0.69 2.21 16.56
C LYS A 124 -1.26 1.24 15.53
N VAL A 125 -0.43 0.77 14.59
CA VAL A 125 -0.84 -0.25 13.61
C VAL A 125 -1.14 -1.57 14.31
N HIS A 126 -0.28 -2.02 15.22
CA HIS A 126 -0.49 -3.25 15.99
C HIS A 126 -1.76 -3.17 16.84
N GLU A 127 -1.94 -2.08 17.59
CA GLU A 127 -3.18 -1.81 18.36
C GLU A 127 -4.42 -1.83 17.45
N GLY A 128 -4.32 -1.26 16.24
CA GLY A 128 -5.38 -1.30 15.24
C GLY A 128 -5.67 -2.71 14.73
N CYS A 129 -4.66 -3.51 14.48
CA CYS A 129 -4.81 -4.91 14.07
C CYS A 129 -5.49 -5.72 15.17
N GLU A 130 -5.08 -5.58 16.43
CA GLU A 130 -5.70 -6.25 17.57
C GLU A 130 -7.18 -5.89 17.71
N ALA A 131 -7.53 -4.61 17.53
CA ALA A 131 -8.91 -4.14 17.59
C ALA A 131 -9.81 -4.72 16.49
N GLU A 132 -9.24 -5.03 15.32
CA GLU A 132 -9.93 -5.64 14.17
C GLU A 132 -9.76 -7.19 14.14
N ALA A 133 -9.24 -7.78 15.22
CA ALA A 133 -8.96 -9.23 15.33
C ALA A 133 -8.05 -9.75 14.18
N ARG A 134 -7.16 -8.90 13.68
CA ARG A 134 -6.16 -9.22 12.68
C ARG A 134 -4.82 -9.50 13.34
N ASP A 135 -4.12 -10.55 12.90
CA ASP A 135 -2.75 -10.79 13.34
C ASP A 135 -1.83 -9.65 12.87
N PRO A 136 -1.18 -8.90 13.77
CA PRO A 136 -0.23 -7.84 13.39
C PRO A 136 0.91 -8.35 12.48
N ALA A 137 1.35 -9.60 12.64
CA ALA A 137 2.39 -10.20 11.82
C ALA A 137 1.98 -10.42 10.35
N SER A 138 0.67 -10.37 10.05
CA SER A 138 0.16 -10.45 8.67
C SER A 138 0.35 -9.14 7.87
N LEU A 139 0.77 -8.05 8.52
CA LEU A 139 0.99 -6.76 7.89
C LEU A 139 2.50 -6.45 7.85
N GLU A 140 3.11 -6.51 6.67
CA GLU A 140 4.52 -6.19 6.51
C GLU A 140 4.80 -4.71 6.78
N ILE A 141 5.74 -4.40 7.66
CA ILE A 141 6.16 -3.02 7.94
C ILE A 141 7.35 -2.67 7.05
N ASN A 142 7.18 -1.65 6.24
CA ASN A 142 8.21 -1.10 5.37
C ASN A 142 8.61 0.30 5.86
N ALA A 143 9.88 0.68 5.80
CA ALA A 143 10.33 2.00 6.21
C ALA A 143 11.47 2.53 5.33
N MET A 144 11.63 3.85 5.34
CA MET A 144 12.78 4.51 4.71
C MET A 144 14.02 4.29 5.56
N PHE A 145 15.11 3.86 4.91
CA PHE A 145 16.43 3.75 5.53
C PHE A 145 17.28 4.94 5.08
N GLY A 146 17.23 6.01 5.84
CA GLY A 146 17.86 7.29 5.48
C GLY A 146 18.89 7.73 6.51
N ALA A 147 18.48 8.23 7.66
CA ALA A 147 19.38 8.68 8.75
C ALA A 147 20.28 7.55 9.25
N GLN A 148 19.82 6.33 9.21
CA GLN A 148 20.54 5.10 9.61
C GLN A 148 21.74 4.79 8.70
N MET A 149 21.85 5.42 7.53
CA MET A 149 23.00 5.27 6.62
C MET A 149 24.33 5.75 7.21
N MET A 150 24.31 6.55 8.28
CA MET A 150 25.53 7.00 8.97
C MET A 150 26.24 5.86 9.69
N ASP A 151 25.48 4.87 10.19
CA ASP A 151 25.97 3.60 10.73
C ASP A 151 25.01 2.49 10.28
N PRO A 152 25.25 1.89 9.11
CA PRO A 152 24.30 0.95 8.51
C PRO A 152 24.08 -0.33 9.33
N GLU A 153 25.11 -0.83 10.03
CA GLU A 153 24.96 -2.05 10.85
C GLU A 153 24.05 -1.81 12.05
N ALA A 154 24.34 -0.74 12.80
CA ALA A 154 23.49 -0.34 13.93
C ALA A 154 22.08 0.05 13.44
N GLY A 155 21.98 0.78 12.33
CA GLY A 155 20.72 1.20 11.76
C GLY A 155 19.82 0.03 11.32
N VAL A 156 20.37 -1.01 10.71
CA VAL A 156 19.63 -2.23 10.35
C VAL A 156 19.15 -2.96 11.61
N ALA A 157 20.01 -3.06 12.62
CA ALA A 157 19.63 -3.70 13.89
C ALA A 157 18.49 -2.94 14.58
N GLU A 158 18.58 -1.63 14.65
CA GLU A 158 17.58 -0.74 15.25
C GLU A 158 16.22 -0.84 14.52
N MET A 159 16.23 -0.80 13.19
CA MET A 159 15.02 -0.94 12.38
C MET A 159 14.34 -2.30 12.56
N ARG A 160 15.13 -3.38 12.60
CA ARG A 160 14.61 -4.73 12.86
C ARG A 160 14.00 -4.84 14.26
N GLU A 161 14.67 -4.27 15.27
CA GLU A 161 14.14 -4.24 16.63
C GLU A 161 12.83 -3.43 16.71
N ALA A 162 12.68 -2.40 15.89
CA ALA A 162 11.44 -1.64 15.76
C ALA A 162 10.31 -2.43 15.04
N GLY A 163 10.60 -3.59 14.46
CA GLY A 163 9.63 -4.41 13.75
C GLY A 163 9.56 -4.16 12.23
N VAL A 164 10.56 -3.48 11.66
CA VAL A 164 10.63 -3.25 10.21
C VAL A 164 11.08 -4.50 9.50
N GLY A 165 10.24 -5.02 8.61
CA GLY A 165 10.53 -6.19 7.76
C GLY A 165 11.33 -5.84 6.52
N ARG A 166 11.07 -4.67 5.92
CA ARG A 166 11.74 -4.21 4.70
C ARG A 166 12.18 -2.76 4.80
N MET A 167 13.40 -2.50 4.38
CA MET A 167 14.01 -1.17 4.36
C MET A 167 14.17 -0.69 2.92
N MET A 168 13.73 0.53 2.64
CA MET A 168 13.86 1.17 1.33
C MET A 168 14.97 2.22 1.39
N ILE A 169 15.96 2.08 0.53
CA ILE A 169 17.06 3.03 0.40
C ILE A 169 16.89 3.80 -0.91
N PRO A 170 16.78 5.14 -0.88
CA PRO A 170 16.69 5.93 -2.09
C PRO A 170 17.93 5.74 -2.97
N ALA A 171 17.72 5.56 -4.28
CA ALA A 171 18.80 5.32 -5.23
C ALA A 171 19.86 6.44 -5.28
N CYS A 172 19.50 7.66 -4.90
CA CYS A 172 20.43 8.79 -4.84
C CYS A 172 21.58 8.60 -3.84
N PHE A 173 21.48 7.66 -2.89
CA PHE A 173 22.61 7.33 -2.02
C PHE A 173 23.68 6.45 -2.68
N PHE A 174 23.43 5.97 -3.88
CA PHE A 174 24.35 5.13 -4.66
C PHE A 174 24.87 5.81 -5.94
N ALA A 175 24.56 7.11 -6.14
CA ALA A 175 24.93 7.89 -7.31
C ALA A 175 26.27 8.63 -7.11
#